data_c947b90b502278df8b36dca5ad361233
#
_entry.id   c947b90b502278df8b36dca5ad361233
#
_cell.length_a   1.000
_cell.length_b   1.000
_cell.length_c   1.000
_cell.angle_alpha   90.00
_cell.angle_beta   90.00
_cell.angle_gamma   90.00
#
_symmetry.space_group_name_H-M   'P 1'
#
loop_
_entity.id
_entity.type
_entity.pdbx_description
1 polymer ?
#
loop_
_entity_poly.entity_id
_entity_poly.type
_entity_poly.pdbx_seq_one_letter_code
_entity_poly.pdbx_strand_id
1 'polypeptide(L)'
;MIWNKKKDGAENPGAETPAAQTTKAPVLFLQKNWKWLVPVVCVVIAGGVFLLKPKSASTTAVDPSYLEASPEVRDVSNTLSGTGTLNPANTYTVKSLVEGKVLTGEFEEGDVLDEGSILYTLDSSDASTNFEKAEIAMQQAQRSYDKVVDRQYVRAEVDGTVSTLKVAKGDEVTSGQEVAIIRDSSKMLLTLEFPAADAANFSVGQTAQVTLDGTFEQLDGTVTSVTGTDALSTGNLLTRTVTIAVRNAGGLTTAQAATASINGVSSIGSATFGYQAERTLTAQAAGTVTSIHVQEGQTVAKDDILIELSGDDLTESIQSASETLRSAEISLQNLQDTMANYTVTSPISGTIIEKDAKVGDAVKSGDTLCVIYDLSYLEMVINVDELQISSLTVGQKVQITADAVQDKNYVGTVTRVSMKGTSNGGTTTYPVTIRIDETDGLRPGMNANAEIVVAEAANALTVPNAAIVRGGYVLVTQDSPSASKADATMEAPEGFVYVTVKTGVSDDDYTQIVSGIQEGDTIGYDPNSVSSDSYYDDGSGMMIF
;
A
#
# COMPACT_ATOMS: atom_id res chain seq x y z
N MET A 1 38.24 28.80 -18.53
CA MET A 1 39.66 28.73 -18.11
C MET A 1 39.83 27.28 -17.64
N ILE A 2 40.19 26.30 -18.50
CA ILE A 2 41.54 26.01 -19.04
C ILE A 2 42.49 25.66 -17.89
N TRP A 3 42.81 24.37 -17.76
CA TRP A 3 44.11 23.68 -17.81
C TRP A 3 43.99 22.42 -16.98
N ASN A 4 44.02 21.22 -17.46
CA ASN A 4 44.88 20.35 -18.28
C ASN A 4 46.27 20.05 -17.70
N LYS A 5 46.54 18.74 -17.73
CA LYS A 5 47.83 18.00 -17.79
C LYS A 5 48.24 17.28 -16.50
N LYS A 6 48.27 15.93 -16.59
CA LYS A 6 49.30 15.01 -17.12
C LYS A 6 50.26 14.56 -16.01
N LYS A 7 50.30 13.27 -15.77
CA LYS A 7 51.22 12.23 -16.23
C LYS A 7 52.13 11.64 -15.12
N ASP A 8 52.28 10.32 -15.26
CA ASP A 8 53.37 9.42 -14.91
C ASP A 8 53.55 9.08 -13.42
N GLY A 9 53.73 7.86 -12.99
CA GLY A 9 54.19 6.63 -13.59
C GLY A 9 54.75 5.75 -12.49
N ALA A 10 54.80 4.44 -12.73
CA ALA A 10 55.68 3.44 -12.12
C ALA A 10 55.45 3.09 -10.63
N GLU A 11 55.45 1.90 -10.15
CA GLU A 11 56.04 0.61 -10.44
C GLU A 11 55.57 -0.37 -9.34
N ASN A 12 55.39 -1.60 -9.71
CA ASN A 12 55.24 -2.79 -8.87
C ASN A 12 56.57 -3.09 -8.14
N PRO A 13 56.63 -3.83 -7.02
CA PRO A 13 56.59 -5.27 -7.11
C PRO A 13 56.03 -6.05 -5.89
N GLY A 14 55.46 -7.23 -6.20
CA GLY A 14 55.79 -8.49 -5.58
C GLY A 14 55.11 -8.89 -4.26
N ALA A 15 54.29 -9.92 -4.32
CA ALA A 15 54.26 -11.01 -3.33
C ALA A 15 53.47 -12.21 -3.89
N GLU A 16 54.15 -13.18 -4.11
CA GLU A 16 54.16 -14.63 -4.18
C GLU A 16 52.86 -15.34 -3.71
N THR A 17 52.34 -16.16 -4.63
CA THR A 17 51.44 -17.28 -4.36
C THR A 17 52.25 -18.58 -4.28
N PRO A 18 52.05 -19.48 -3.30
CA PRO A 18 52.63 -20.81 -3.33
C PRO A 18 51.78 -21.79 -4.16
N ALA A 19 52.46 -22.46 -5.07
CA ALA A 19 51.97 -23.47 -5.97
C ALA A 19 51.52 -24.75 -5.27
N ALA A 20 50.40 -25.30 -5.68
CA ALA A 20 49.96 -26.65 -5.37
C ALA A 20 50.74 -27.66 -6.22
N GLN A 21 51.41 -28.59 -5.58
CA GLN A 21 52.12 -29.71 -6.19
C GLN A 21 51.15 -30.75 -6.74
N THR A 22 51.16 -30.95 -8.05
CA THR A 22 50.59 -32.11 -8.72
C THR A 22 51.65 -33.21 -8.82
N THR A 23 51.46 -34.33 -8.14
CA THR A 23 52.24 -35.55 -8.28
C THR A 23 51.95 -36.21 -9.65
N LYS A 24 52.96 -36.27 -10.50
CA LYS A 24 52.97 -37.04 -11.74
C LYS A 24 53.33 -38.49 -11.40
N ALA A 25 52.46 -39.44 -11.78
CA ALA A 25 52.82 -40.83 -11.94
C ALA A 25 53.37 -41.08 -13.35
N PRO A 26 54.34 -42.00 -13.53
CA PRO A 26 55.09 -42.14 -14.77
C PRO A 26 54.37 -43.05 -15.76
N VAL A 27 54.06 -42.57 -16.95
CA VAL A 27 53.77 -43.41 -18.12
C VAL A 27 55.02 -43.52 -18.94
N LEU A 28 55.68 -44.68 -18.81
CA LEU A 28 56.78 -45.02 -19.68
C LEU A 28 56.67 -46.50 -20.06
N PHE A 29 56.88 -46.77 -21.37
CA PHE A 29 57.10 -48.07 -22.01
C PHE A 29 55.85 -48.88 -22.47
N LEU A 30 55.31 -48.52 -23.64
CA LEU A 30 54.75 -49.57 -24.55
C LEU A 30 54.56 -48.95 -25.98
N GLN A 31 55.63 -48.47 -26.55
CA GLN A 31 55.59 -47.91 -27.89
C GLN A 31 56.67 -48.52 -28.80
N LYS A 32 56.84 -49.85 -28.79
CA LYS A 32 57.78 -50.42 -29.76
C LYS A 32 57.40 -51.77 -30.37
N ASN A 33 56.30 -52.43 -30.10
CA ASN A 33 56.02 -53.75 -30.69
C ASN A 33 54.57 -53.96 -31.20
N TRP A 34 53.86 -52.93 -31.62
CA TRP A 34 52.46 -53.06 -32.09
C TRP A 34 52.33 -53.76 -33.44
N LYS A 35 53.37 -53.80 -34.26
CA LYS A 35 53.26 -54.40 -35.64
C LYS A 35 53.23 -55.92 -35.66
N TRP A 36 53.49 -56.62 -34.58
CA TRP A 36 53.50 -58.11 -34.49
C TRP A 36 52.32 -58.70 -33.69
N LEU A 37 51.59 -57.89 -32.95
CA LEU A 37 50.44 -58.35 -32.17
C LEU A 37 49.12 -58.43 -32.96
N VAL A 38 49.01 -57.65 -34.03
CA VAL A 38 47.77 -57.63 -34.84
C VAL A 38 47.51 -58.98 -35.57
N PRO A 39 48.49 -59.62 -36.19
CA PRO A 39 48.15 -60.91 -36.91
C PRO A 39 47.88 -62.07 -35.92
N VAL A 40 48.42 -62.08 -34.71
CA VAL A 40 48.19 -63.18 -33.73
C VAL A 40 46.78 -63.05 -33.11
N VAL A 41 46.31 -61.86 -32.88
CA VAL A 41 44.91 -61.64 -32.37
C VAL A 41 43.87 -61.98 -33.43
N CYS A 42 44.14 -61.71 -34.71
CA CYS A 42 43.20 -62.11 -35.81
C CYS A 42 43.09 -63.60 -36.03
N VAL A 43 44.19 -64.40 -35.83
CA VAL A 43 44.14 -65.85 -35.94
C VAL A 43 43.43 -66.46 -34.76
N VAL A 44 43.53 -65.95 -33.55
CA VAL A 44 42.80 -66.44 -32.38
C VAL A 44 41.31 -66.12 -32.45
N ILE A 45 40.95 -64.99 -32.99
CA ILE A 45 39.54 -64.58 -33.19
C ILE A 45 38.93 -65.42 -34.33
N ALA A 46 39.61 -65.66 -35.45
CA ALA A 46 39.12 -66.46 -36.54
C ALA A 46 39.00 -67.98 -36.15
N GLY A 47 39.89 -68.49 -35.30
CA GLY A 47 39.80 -69.86 -34.76
C GLY A 47 38.66 -69.98 -33.72
N GLY A 48 38.39 -68.95 -32.94
CA GLY A 48 37.28 -68.99 -31.96
C GLY A 48 35.91 -68.90 -32.60
N VAL A 49 35.76 -68.22 -33.72
CA VAL A 49 34.47 -68.12 -34.46
C VAL A 49 34.13 -69.39 -35.21
N PHE A 50 35.13 -70.24 -35.56
CA PHE A 50 34.85 -71.46 -36.27
C PHE A 50 34.48 -72.67 -35.34
N LEU A 51 34.74 -72.57 -34.04
CA LEU A 51 34.39 -73.55 -33.02
C LEU A 51 33.10 -73.26 -32.26
N LEU A 52 32.51 -72.10 -32.43
CA LEU A 52 31.23 -71.71 -31.83
C LEU A 52 30.15 -71.59 -32.92
N LYS A 53 29.83 -72.61 -33.63
CA LYS A 53 28.53 -72.73 -34.31
C LYS A 53 27.49 -72.93 -33.22
N PRO A 54 26.55 -71.98 -33.00
CA PRO A 54 25.44 -72.31 -32.13
C PRO A 54 24.66 -73.42 -32.75
N LYS A 55 24.53 -74.52 -32.03
CA LYS A 55 23.50 -75.52 -32.27
C LYS A 55 22.17 -74.73 -32.19
N SER A 56 21.39 -74.83 -33.24
CA SER A 56 20.00 -74.35 -33.19
C SER A 56 19.35 -75.03 -31.99
N ALA A 57 19.21 -74.28 -30.91
CA ALA A 57 18.29 -74.67 -29.88
C ALA A 57 16.89 -74.47 -30.48
N SER A 58 16.18 -75.57 -30.63
CA SER A 58 14.73 -75.49 -30.78
C SER A 58 14.20 -74.68 -29.64
N THR A 59 13.71 -73.49 -29.94
CA THR A 59 12.87 -72.74 -29.02
C THR A 59 11.63 -73.60 -28.84
N THR A 60 11.59 -74.33 -27.77
CA THR A 60 10.35 -74.78 -27.18
C THR A 60 9.61 -73.49 -26.86
N ALA A 61 8.54 -73.20 -27.59
CA ALA A 61 7.58 -72.18 -27.16
C ALA A 61 7.20 -72.62 -25.75
N VAL A 62 7.56 -71.78 -24.77
CA VAL A 62 7.01 -71.88 -23.42
C VAL A 62 5.56 -71.46 -23.62
N ASP A 63 4.65 -72.42 -23.54
CA ASP A 63 3.22 -72.14 -23.50
C ASP A 63 3.01 -71.15 -22.34
N PRO A 64 2.45 -69.98 -22.55
CA PRO A 64 2.26 -69.03 -21.46
C PRO A 64 1.35 -69.67 -20.42
N SER A 65 1.89 -69.94 -19.24
CA SER A 65 1.08 -70.47 -18.14
C SER A 65 0.21 -69.28 -17.63
N TYR A 66 -1.04 -69.27 -18.06
CA TYR A 66 -2.02 -68.34 -17.57
C TYR A 66 -2.29 -68.59 -16.08
N LEU A 67 -2.23 -67.59 -15.25
CA LEU A 67 -2.70 -67.62 -13.87
C LEU A 67 -4.22 -67.39 -13.88
N GLU A 68 -4.93 -68.12 -13.02
CA GLU A 68 -6.36 -67.86 -12.82
C GLU A 68 -6.59 -66.95 -11.64
N ALA A 69 -7.48 -65.98 -11.79
CA ALA A 69 -7.98 -65.14 -10.75
C ALA A 69 -9.50 -64.95 -10.85
N SER A 70 -10.13 -64.64 -9.74
CA SER A 70 -11.55 -64.28 -9.75
C SER A 70 -11.70 -62.75 -9.63
N PRO A 71 -12.62 -62.13 -10.38
CA PRO A 71 -12.97 -60.73 -10.17
C PRO A 71 -13.40 -60.48 -8.72
N GLU A 72 -12.86 -59.47 -8.11
CA GLU A 72 -13.13 -59.09 -6.71
C GLU A 72 -13.81 -57.74 -6.63
N VAL A 73 -14.71 -57.58 -5.65
CA VAL A 73 -15.32 -56.29 -5.36
C VAL A 73 -14.45 -55.54 -4.35
N ARG A 74 -13.91 -54.41 -4.78
CA ARG A 74 -13.07 -53.52 -3.95
C ARG A 74 -13.23 -52.05 -4.33
N ASP A 75 -12.74 -51.20 -3.46
CA ASP A 75 -12.60 -49.79 -3.80
C ASP A 75 -11.33 -49.60 -4.63
N VAL A 76 -11.43 -48.85 -5.72
CA VAL A 76 -10.32 -48.49 -6.62
C VAL A 76 -10.27 -46.97 -6.73
N SER A 77 -9.10 -46.40 -6.52
CA SER A 77 -8.87 -44.98 -6.68
C SER A 77 -7.65 -44.72 -7.54
N ASN A 78 -7.81 -43.87 -8.53
CA ASN A 78 -6.70 -43.33 -9.31
C ASN A 78 -6.18 -42.08 -8.59
N THR A 79 -4.94 -42.15 -8.12
CA THR A 79 -4.30 -41.06 -7.40
C THR A 79 -3.14 -40.50 -8.19
N LEU A 80 -3.00 -39.17 -8.17
CA LEU A 80 -1.86 -38.48 -8.70
C LEU A 80 -1.01 -38.01 -7.52
N SER A 81 0.24 -38.46 -7.44
CA SER A 81 1.19 -38.04 -6.42
C SER A 81 2.11 -36.93 -6.92
N GLY A 82 2.47 -36.04 -6.05
CA GLY A 82 3.42 -34.99 -6.34
C GLY A 82 4.08 -34.47 -5.05
N THR A 83 5.29 -33.98 -5.17
CA THR A 83 6.04 -33.40 -4.05
C THR A 83 6.15 -31.89 -4.20
N GLY A 84 6.14 -31.16 -3.09
CA GLY A 84 6.31 -29.72 -3.09
C GLY A 84 6.75 -29.21 -1.72
N THR A 85 7.08 -27.93 -1.66
CA THR A 85 7.39 -27.24 -0.42
C THR A 85 6.18 -26.46 0.08
N LEU A 86 6.00 -26.43 1.39
CA LEU A 86 4.97 -25.64 2.05
C LEU A 86 5.37 -24.18 2.09
N ASN A 87 4.49 -23.31 1.64
CA ASN A 87 4.66 -21.86 1.66
C ASN A 87 3.59 -21.23 2.55
N PRO A 88 3.84 -20.07 3.16
CA PRO A 88 2.81 -19.35 3.90
C PRO A 88 1.74 -18.81 2.95
N ALA A 89 0.56 -18.50 3.50
CA ALA A 89 -0.53 -17.87 2.75
C ALA A 89 -0.11 -16.57 2.08
N ASN A 90 0.63 -15.73 2.82
CA ASN A 90 1.26 -14.52 2.33
C ASN A 90 2.61 -14.30 3.00
N THR A 91 3.50 -13.64 2.28
CA THR A 91 4.78 -13.15 2.80
C THR A 91 4.86 -11.66 2.60
N TYR A 92 5.12 -10.92 3.65
CA TYR A 92 5.30 -9.48 3.56
C TYR A 92 6.65 -9.06 4.13
N THR A 93 7.46 -8.41 3.29
CA THR A 93 8.71 -7.79 3.70
C THR A 93 8.43 -6.33 4.06
N VAL A 94 8.49 -6.01 5.34
CA VAL A 94 8.33 -4.64 5.85
C VAL A 94 9.60 -3.87 5.58
N LYS A 95 9.47 -2.76 4.87
CA LYS A 95 10.59 -1.88 4.52
C LYS A 95 10.40 -0.50 5.11
N SER A 96 11.49 0.15 5.47
CA SER A 96 11.44 1.56 5.86
C SER A 96 11.11 2.43 4.65
N LEU A 97 10.16 3.36 4.81
CA LEU A 97 9.83 4.36 3.79
C LEU A 97 10.65 5.65 3.98
N VAL A 98 11.26 5.83 5.15
CA VAL A 98 12.01 7.03 5.54
C VAL A 98 13.38 6.65 6.09
N GLU A 99 14.28 7.61 6.14
CA GLU A 99 15.56 7.48 6.83
C GLU A 99 15.40 7.90 8.29
N GLY A 100 15.96 7.11 9.22
CA GLY A 100 15.90 7.44 10.63
C GLY A 100 16.59 6.40 11.50
N LYS A 101 16.75 6.72 12.79
CA LYS A 101 17.24 5.79 13.80
C LYS A 101 16.08 5.03 14.42
N VAL A 102 16.19 3.72 14.57
CA VAL A 102 15.18 2.90 15.25
C VAL A 102 15.20 3.21 16.74
N LEU A 103 14.05 3.72 17.25
CA LEU A 103 13.86 4.03 18.67
C LEU A 103 13.24 2.87 19.44
N THR A 104 12.23 2.22 18.85
CA THR A 104 11.55 1.06 19.46
C THR A 104 11.35 -0.05 18.43
N GLY A 105 11.27 -1.29 18.92
CA GLY A 105 11.01 -2.50 18.15
C GLY A 105 10.88 -3.65 19.16
N GLU A 106 9.76 -3.67 19.92
CA GLU A 106 9.58 -4.49 21.14
C GLU A 106 9.08 -5.91 20.84
N PHE A 107 8.98 -6.31 19.59
CA PHE A 107 8.63 -7.67 19.18
C PHE A 107 9.86 -8.53 18.94
N GLU A 108 9.68 -9.85 18.96
CA GLU A 108 10.73 -10.83 18.67
C GLU A 108 10.31 -11.77 17.51
N GLU A 109 11.26 -12.51 16.98
CA GLU A 109 11.01 -13.55 16.00
C GLU A 109 10.13 -14.65 16.62
N GLY A 110 9.05 -15.01 15.95
CA GLY A 110 8.01 -15.93 16.41
C GLY A 110 6.78 -15.27 17.03
N ASP A 111 6.81 -13.96 17.28
CA ASP A 111 5.62 -13.25 17.79
C ASP A 111 4.52 -13.15 16.74
N VAL A 112 3.28 -13.31 17.20
CA VAL A 112 2.08 -13.16 16.37
C VAL A 112 1.53 -11.75 16.57
N LEU A 113 1.29 -11.07 15.48
CA LEU A 113 0.83 -9.68 15.46
C LEU A 113 -0.43 -9.54 14.61
N ASP A 114 -1.27 -8.59 15.01
CA ASP A 114 -2.43 -8.18 14.23
C ASP A 114 -2.05 -7.09 13.20
N GLU A 115 -2.82 -7.00 12.13
CA GLU A 115 -2.74 -5.89 11.17
C GLU A 115 -2.87 -4.54 11.89
N GLY A 116 -2.00 -3.58 11.55
CA GLY A 116 -1.95 -2.27 12.18
C GLY A 116 -1.13 -2.20 13.48
N SER A 117 -0.65 -3.33 14.03
CA SER A 117 0.24 -3.33 15.20
C SER A 117 1.52 -2.56 14.92
N ILE A 118 1.96 -1.73 15.88
CA ILE A 118 3.20 -0.96 15.73
C ILE A 118 4.39 -1.92 15.83
N LEU A 119 5.23 -1.92 14.79
CA LEU A 119 6.45 -2.70 14.72
C LEU A 119 7.66 -1.87 15.18
N TYR A 120 7.84 -0.73 14.55
CA TYR A 120 8.96 0.16 14.86
C TYR A 120 8.50 1.61 14.97
N THR A 121 9.19 2.35 15.82
CA THR A 121 9.17 3.81 15.77
C THR A 121 10.58 4.28 15.41
N LEU A 122 10.64 5.20 14.46
CA LEU A 122 11.88 5.80 14.00
C LEU A 122 12.01 7.21 14.57
N ASP A 123 13.23 7.70 14.72
CA ASP A 123 13.48 9.08 15.15
C ASP A 123 13.00 10.07 14.10
N SER A 124 11.97 10.81 14.46
CA SER A 124 11.30 11.80 13.63
C SER A 124 11.66 13.25 13.98
N SER A 125 12.72 13.48 14.79
CA SER A 125 13.06 14.81 15.31
C SER A 125 13.25 15.85 14.19
N ASP A 126 13.98 15.51 13.14
CA ASP A 126 14.21 16.40 12.00
C ASP A 126 12.92 16.58 11.17
N ALA A 127 12.14 15.52 10.98
CA ALA A 127 10.87 15.57 10.27
C ALA A 127 9.84 16.41 11.04
N SER A 128 9.79 16.27 12.37
CA SER A 128 8.93 17.07 13.26
C SER A 128 9.28 18.56 13.16
N THR A 129 10.57 18.90 13.14
CA THR A 129 11.02 20.28 12.96
C THR A 129 10.62 20.84 11.59
N ASN A 130 10.70 20.03 10.54
CA ASN A 130 10.29 20.45 9.19
C ASN A 130 8.77 20.57 9.07
N PHE A 131 8.03 19.68 9.74
CA PHE A 131 6.57 19.77 9.84
C PHE A 131 6.13 21.07 10.53
N GLU A 132 6.74 21.43 11.67
CA GLU A 132 6.45 22.68 12.38
C GLU A 132 6.74 23.92 11.50
N LYS A 133 7.87 23.91 10.77
CA LYS A 133 8.17 25.00 9.82
C LYS A 133 7.13 25.12 8.71
N ALA A 134 6.64 23.98 8.18
CA ALA A 134 5.61 23.99 7.15
C ALA A 134 4.25 24.46 7.70
N GLU A 135 3.92 24.10 8.94
CA GLU A 135 2.72 24.61 9.62
C GLU A 135 2.78 26.13 9.77
N ILE A 136 3.91 26.66 10.21
CA ILE A 136 4.13 28.11 10.31
C ILE A 136 4.00 28.77 8.93
N ALA A 137 4.58 28.16 7.89
CA ALA A 137 4.49 28.67 6.52
C ALA A 137 3.06 28.69 6.00
N MET A 138 2.29 27.63 6.25
CA MET A 138 0.87 27.55 5.90
C MET A 138 0.06 28.64 6.62
N GLN A 139 0.26 28.82 7.93
CA GLN A 139 -0.39 29.86 8.69
C GLN A 139 -0.03 31.28 8.20
N GLN A 140 1.22 31.49 7.74
CA GLN A 140 1.63 32.75 7.13
C GLN A 140 0.94 32.99 5.79
N ALA A 141 0.86 31.95 4.95
CA ALA A 141 0.17 32.01 3.66
C ALA A 141 -1.33 32.30 3.86
N GLN A 142 -1.96 31.64 4.85
CA GLN A 142 -3.37 31.87 5.21
C GLN A 142 -3.61 33.33 5.60
N ARG A 143 -2.80 33.86 6.53
CA ARG A 143 -2.92 35.28 6.94
C ARG A 143 -2.68 36.22 5.78
N SER A 144 -1.79 35.90 4.86
CA SER A 144 -1.55 36.70 3.66
C SER A 144 -2.74 36.69 2.72
N TYR A 145 -3.32 35.50 2.49
CA TYR A 145 -4.53 35.32 1.69
C TYR A 145 -5.70 36.10 2.29
N ASP A 146 -5.98 35.96 3.59
CA ASP A 146 -7.06 36.65 4.29
C ASP A 146 -6.90 38.17 4.16
N LYS A 147 -5.65 38.67 4.33
CA LYS A 147 -5.34 40.08 4.19
C LYS A 147 -5.56 40.60 2.77
N VAL A 148 -5.25 39.80 1.75
CA VAL A 148 -5.47 40.21 0.35
C VAL A 148 -6.96 40.17 0.02
N VAL A 149 -7.69 39.16 0.49
CA VAL A 149 -9.15 39.05 0.32
C VAL A 149 -9.84 40.20 1.06
N ASP A 150 -9.38 40.58 2.27
CA ASP A 150 -9.99 41.65 3.05
C ASP A 150 -9.87 43.02 2.37
N ARG A 151 -8.86 43.22 1.49
CA ARG A 151 -8.72 44.44 0.68
C ARG A 151 -9.88 44.64 -0.31
N GLN A 152 -10.62 43.60 -0.61
CA GLN A 152 -11.84 43.67 -1.43
C GLN A 152 -12.94 44.44 -0.71
N TYR A 153 -12.88 44.51 0.62
CA TYR A 153 -13.93 45.09 1.43
C TYR A 153 -13.44 46.39 2.13
N VAL A 154 -14.28 47.42 2.10
CA VAL A 154 -14.13 48.54 2.98
C VAL A 154 -15.04 48.34 4.18
N ARG A 155 -14.44 48.20 5.37
CA ARG A 155 -15.14 47.92 6.62
C ARG A 155 -15.20 49.14 7.53
N ALA A 156 -16.19 49.15 8.41
CA ALA A 156 -16.26 50.12 9.49
C ALA A 156 -15.11 49.93 10.48
N GLU A 157 -14.31 50.94 10.73
CA GLU A 157 -13.22 50.88 11.71
C GLU A 157 -13.70 51.12 13.15
N VAL A 158 -14.86 51.76 13.30
CA VAL A 158 -15.49 52.11 14.58
C VAL A 158 -16.99 51.96 14.49
N ASP A 159 -17.64 51.76 15.64
CA ASP A 159 -19.09 51.87 15.74
C ASP A 159 -19.50 53.32 15.45
N GLY A 160 -20.60 53.54 14.76
CA GLY A 160 -21.07 54.88 14.45
C GLY A 160 -22.11 54.94 13.37
N THR A 161 -22.32 56.12 12.83
CA THR A 161 -23.27 56.38 11.74
C THR A 161 -22.50 56.82 10.50
N VAL A 162 -22.86 56.26 9.35
CA VAL A 162 -22.29 56.69 8.06
C VAL A 162 -22.71 58.13 7.79
N SER A 163 -21.76 59.02 7.88
CA SER A 163 -22.02 60.47 7.69
C SER A 163 -22.06 60.86 6.23
N THR A 164 -21.18 60.27 5.42
CA THR A 164 -21.06 60.61 4.00
C THR A 164 -20.53 59.41 3.24
N LEU A 165 -21.16 59.12 2.09
CA LEU A 165 -20.65 58.21 1.09
C LEU A 165 -20.10 59.05 -0.07
N LYS A 166 -18.80 58.85 -0.40
CA LYS A 166 -18.11 59.63 -1.45
C LYS A 166 -18.09 58.88 -2.80
N VAL A 167 -18.62 57.68 -2.85
CA VAL A 167 -18.63 56.83 -4.03
C VAL A 167 -20.01 56.22 -4.29
N ALA A 168 -20.29 55.92 -5.53
CA ALA A 168 -21.49 55.23 -5.98
C ALA A 168 -21.13 53.86 -6.58
N LYS A 169 -22.13 52.97 -6.70
CA LYS A 169 -21.95 51.66 -7.40
C LYS A 169 -21.55 51.91 -8.85
N GLY A 170 -20.47 51.29 -9.29
CA GLY A 170 -19.90 51.40 -10.63
C GLY A 170 -18.73 52.40 -10.71
N ASP A 171 -18.46 53.17 -9.64
CA ASP A 171 -17.33 54.11 -9.63
C ASP A 171 -15.99 53.34 -9.55
N GLU A 172 -14.99 53.86 -10.24
CA GLU A 172 -13.61 53.39 -10.10
C GLU A 172 -12.93 54.13 -8.95
N VAL A 173 -12.26 53.37 -8.09
CA VAL A 173 -11.50 53.90 -6.96
C VAL A 173 -10.05 53.45 -7.03
N THR A 174 -9.16 54.30 -6.51
CA THR A 174 -7.74 53.99 -6.35
C THR A 174 -7.43 53.62 -4.91
N SER A 175 -6.36 52.85 -4.68
CA SER A 175 -5.90 52.55 -3.33
C SER A 175 -5.60 53.85 -2.55
N GLY A 176 -6.12 53.93 -1.33
CA GLY A 176 -6.01 55.13 -0.48
C GLY A 176 -7.07 56.19 -0.73
N GLN A 177 -7.93 56.07 -1.74
CA GLN A 177 -9.03 57.00 -2.00
C GLN A 177 -10.06 56.96 -0.88
N GLU A 178 -10.50 58.11 -0.42
CA GLU A 178 -11.57 58.23 0.58
C GLU A 178 -12.91 57.84 0.00
N VAL A 179 -13.61 56.91 0.66
CA VAL A 179 -14.87 56.32 0.17
C VAL A 179 -16.05 56.56 1.11
N ALA A 180 -15.84 56.70 2.41
CA ALA A 180 -16.89 56.99 3.37
C ALA A 180 -16.33 57.67 4.62
N ILE A 181 -17.21 58.31 5.36
CA ILE A 181 -16.90 58.88 6.68
C ILE A 181 -17.91 58.32 7.67
N ILE A 182 -17.40 57.70 8.75
CA ILE A 182 -18.18 57.25 9.90
C ILE A 182 -17.94 58.19 11.07
N ARG A 183 -19.02 58.53 11.76
CA ARG A 183 -18.99 59.36 12.97
C ARG A 183 -19.72 58.67 14.11
N ASP A 184 -19.06 58.54 15.24
CA ASP A 184 -19.72 58.19 16.49
C ASP A 184 -20.17 59.51 17.17
N SER A 185 -21.44 59.78 17.01
CA SER A 185 -22.11 60.92 17.65
C SER A 185 -22.93 60.52 18.88
N SER A 186 -22.82 59.29 19.35
CA SER A 186 -23.56 58.81 20.54
C SER A 186 -23.21 59.56 21.80
N LYS A 187 -21.97 60.03 21.86
CA LYS A 187 -21.45 60.98 22.83
C LYS A 187 -20.71 62.06 22.10
N MET A 188 -20.86 63.29 22.59
CA MET A 188 -20.09 64.44 22.11
C MET A 188 -19.02 64.79 23.13
N LEU A 189 -17.82 65.01 22.65
CA LEU A 189 -16.69 65.40 23.49
C LEU A 189 -16.54 66.94 23.55
N LEU A 190 -16.52 67.45 24.76
CA LEU A 190 -16.26 68.87 25.03
C LEU A 190 -14.90 68.97 25.69
N THR A 191 -13.98 69.65 25.02
CA THR A 191 -12.61 69.86 25.52
C THR A 191 -12.44 71.29 25.97
N LEU A 192 -12.29 71.45 27.27
CA LEU A 192 -12.27 72.77 27.94
C LEU A 192 -11.03 72.96 28.80
N GLU A 193 -10.64 74.19 29.00
CA GLU A 193 -9.58 74.57 29.93
C GLU A 193 -10.15 74.92 31.31
N PHE A 194 -9.50 74.37 32.34
CA PHE A 194 -9.81 74.72 33.75
C PHE A 194 -8.55 75.21 34.45
N PRO A 195 -8.68 76.02 35.53
CA PRO A 195 -7.53 76.44 36.32
C PRO A 195 -6.72 75.19 36.76
N ALA A 196 -5.41 75.20 36.57
CA ALA A 196 -4.55 74.02 36.79
C ALA A 196 -4.59 73.57 38.26
N ALA A 197 -4.70 74.48 39.24
CA ALA A 197 -4.77 74.10 40.64
C ALA A 197 -6.02 73.27 41.00
N ASP A 198 -7.14 73.60 40.37
CA ASP A 198 -8.41 72.86 40.59
C ASP A 198 -8.48 71.59 39.76
N ALA A 199 -8.07 71.72 38.52
CA ALA A 199 -8.07 70.55 37.57
C ALA A 199 -7.13 69.43 38.01
N ALA A 200 -6.12 69.70 38.84
CA ALA A 200 -5.26 68.68 39.44
C ALA A 200 -6.04 67.69 40.34
N ASN A 201 -7.19 68.10 40.86
CA ASN A 201 -8.06 67.31 41.73
C ASN A 201 -9.19 66.63 40.97
N PHE A 202 -9.30 66.86 39.67
CA PHE A 202 -10.33 66.19 38.87
C PHE A 202 -9.91 64.71 38.53
N SER A 203 -10.89 63.84 38.50
CA SER A 203 -10.68 62.42 38.23
C SER A 203 -11.51 61.99 37.02
N VAL A 204 -10.98 61.08 36.24
CA VAL A 204 -11.73 60.42 35.16
C VAL A 204 -12.93 59.65 35.77
N GLY A 205 -14.09 59.77 35.14
CA GLY A 205 -15.37 59.23 35.63
C GLY A 205 -16.17 60.24 36.50
N GLN A 206 -15.62 61.38 36.82
CA GLN A 206 -16.30 62.41 37.62
C GLN A 206 -17.40 63.12 36.80
N THR A 207 -18.51 63.42 37.42
CA THR A 207 -19.63 64.14 36.79
C THR A 207 -19.27 65.62 36.57
N ALA A 208 -19.59 66.13 35.42
CA ALA A 208 -19.50 67.51 35.03
C ALA A 208 -20.87 68.06 34.61
N GLN A 209 -21.19 69.26 34.96
CA GLN A 209 -22.40 69.94 34.49
C GLN A 209 -22.01 70.82 33.31
N VAL A 210 -22.54 70.51 32.13
CA VAL A 210 -22.27 71.22 30.87
C VAL A 210 -23.43 72.18 30.58
N THR A 211 -23.14 73.40 30.30
CA THR A 211 -24.15 74.43 29.97
C THR A 211 -23.94 74.87 28.53
N LEU A 212 -24.96 74.73 27.69
CA LEU A 212 -24.94 75.16 26.29
C LEU A 212 -24.97 76.68 26.18
N ASP A 213 -24.10 77.21 25.35
CA ASP A 213 -24.11 78.65 25.04
C ASP A 213 -25.37 79.02 24.24
N GLY A 214 -26.02 80.11 24.61
CA GLY A 214 -27.20 80.64 23.93
C GLY A 214 -28.55 80.09 24.43
N THR A 215 -28.68 78.78 24.74
CA THR A 215 -29.91 78.21 25.31
C THR A 215 -29.87 78.07 26.82
N PHE A 216 -28.68 78.07 27.42
CA PHE A 216 -28.44 77.81 28.85
C PHE A 216 -28.99 76.46 29.36
N GLU A 217 -29.22 75.55 28.44
CA GLU A 217 -29.61 74.17 28.79
C GLU A 217 -28.45 73.50 29.51
N GLN A 218 -28.76 72.71 30.55
CA GLN A 218 -27.79 72.01 31.35
C GLN A 218 -27.84 70.50 31.00
N LEU A 219 -26.69 69.96 30.73
CA LEU A 219 -26.50 68.56 30.38
C LEU A 219 -25.49 67.95 31.34
N ASP A 220 -25.76 66.64 31.68
CA ASP A 220 -24.81 65.88 32.47
C ASP A 220 -23.69 65.38 31.57
N GLY A 221 -22.47 65.63 31.97
CA GLY A 221 -21.26 65.12 31.32
C GLY A 221 -20.41 64.27 32.26
N THR A 222 -19.53 63.49 31.72
CA THR A 222 -18.56 62.67 32.47
C THR A 222 -17.15 63.02 32.01
N VAL A 223 -16.24 63.32 32.94
CA VAL A 223 -14.83 63.56 32.65
C VAL A 223 -14.20 62.28 32.06
N THR A 224 -13.67 62.33 30.84
CA THR A 224 -13.01 61.20 30.16
C THR A 224 -11.49 61.34 30.20
N SER A 225 -10.96 62.55 30.23
CA SER A 225 -9.53 62.73 30.39
C SER A 225 -9.22 64.09 31.05
N VAL A 226 -8.13 64.13 31.78
CA VAL A 226 -7.52 65.32 32.34
C VAL A 226 -6.04 65.32 31.97
N THR A 227 -5.54 66.38 31.34
CA THR A 227 -4.11 66.44 30.99
C THR A 227 -3.26 66.53 32.25
N GLY A 228 -2.16 65.78 32.30
CA GLY A 228 -1.23 65.77 33.43
C GLY A 228 -0.26 66.98 33.41
N THR A 229 -0.25 67.79 32.34
CA THR A 229 0.66 68.91 32.15
C THR A 229 -0.11 70.22 32.17
N ASP A 230 0.44 71.18 32.86
CA ASP A 230 -0.09 72.55 32.89
C ASP A 230 0.32 73.33 31.62
N ALA A 231 -0.62 74.04 31.02
CA ALA A 231 -0.39 74.86 29.85
C ALA A 231 -0.62 76.31 30.25
N LEU A 232 0.05 77.24 29.57
CA LEU A 232 -0.16 78.68 29.79
C LEU A 232 -1.24 79.16 28.82
N SER A 233 -2.38 79.57 29.35
CA SER A 233 -3.49 80.13 28.57
C SER A 233 -3.43 81.64 28.48
N THR A 234 -4.39 82.25 27.75
CA THR A 234 -4.54 83.66 27.57
C THR A 234 -4.66 84.40 28.95
N GLY A 235 -3.90 85.41 29.17
CA GLY A 235 -3.88 86.11 30.46
C GLY A 235 -2.89 85.61 31.49
N ASN A 236 -1.93 84.73 31.07
CA ASN A 236 -0.88 84.22 31.93
C ASN A 236 -1.40 83.22 33.03
N LEU A 237 -2.56 82.61 32.78
CA LEU A 237 -3.17 81.68 33.69
C LEU A 237 -2.68 80.26 33.36
N LEU A 238 -2.26 79.46 34.37
CA LEU A 238 -1.97 78.07 34.22
C LEU A 238 -3.27 77.28 34.15
N THR A 239 -3.44 76.47 33.08
CA THR A 239 -4.64 75.67 32.80
C THR A 239 -4.29 74.24 32.56
N ARG A 240 -5.27 73.37 32.76
CA ARG A 240 -5.28 72.00 32.29
C ARG A 240 -6.46 71.76 31.39
N THR A 241 -6.23 70.99 30.36
CA THR A 241 -7.28 70.62 29.46
C THR A 241 -8.03 69.39 30.03
N VAL A 242 -9.35 69.53 30.09
CA VAL A 242 -10.26 68.46 30.54
C VAL A 242 -11.22 68.15 29.41
N THR A 243 -11.32 66.82 29.04
CA THR A 243 -12.31 66.40 28.07
C THR A 243 -13.49 65.78 28.81
N ILE A 244 -14.67 66.22 28.48
CA ILE A 244 -15.94 65.78 29.06
C ILE A 244 -16.78 65.12 27.97
N ALA A 245 -17.24 63.91 28.18
CA ALA A 245 -18.19 63.26 27.30
C ALA A 245 -19.62 63.57 27.76
N VAL A 246 -20.43 64.03 26.82
CA VAL A 246 -21.84 64.34 27.03
C VAL A 246 -22.65 63.37 26.13
N ARG A 247 -23.64 62.73 26.70
CA ARG A 247 -24.53 61.86 25.93
C ARG A 247 -25.35 62.67 24.92
N ASN A 248 -25.32 62.35 23.67
CA ASN A 248 -26.09 62.98 22.63
C ASN A 248 -27.40 62.24 22.36
N ALA A 249 -28.54 62.81 22.76
CA ALA A 249 -29.85 62.28 22.44
C ALA A 249 -30.34 62.67 21.02
N GLY A 250 -29.43 63.26 20.19
CA GLY A 250 -29.72 63.64 18.80
C GLY A 250 -29.77 65.12 18.57
N GLY A 251 -29.57 65.94 19.61
CA GLY A 251 -29.66 67.39 19.51
C GLY A 251 -28.30 68.13 19.50
N LEU A 252 -27.22 67.48 19.91
CA LEU A 252 -25.88 68.14 19.99
C LEU A 252 -25.17 68.02 18.63
N THR A 253 -24.59 69.15 18.23
CA THR A 253 -23.79 69.26 16.99
C THR A 253 -22.41 69.92 17.28
N THR A 254 -21.48 69.76 16.36
CA THR A 254 -20.13 70.34 16.45
C THR A 254 -20.13 71.87 16.31
N ALA A 255 -21.25 72.47 15.89
CA ALA A 255 -21.40 73.91 15.79
C ALA A 255 -21.79 74.60 17.14
N GLN A 256 -22.28 73.78 18.10
CA GLN A 256 -22.68 74.28 19.41
C GLN A 256 -21.46 74.46 20.32
N ALA A 257 -21.43 75.56 21.05
CA ALA A 257 -20.43 75.78 22.06
C ALA A 257 -21.06 75.62 23.46
N ALA A 258 -20.24 75.22 24.40
CA ALA A 258 -20.66 75.06 25.78
C ALA A 258 -19.53 75.34 26.77
N THR A 259 -19.93 75.68 27.99
CA THR A 259 -19.07 75.73 29.16
C THR A 259 -19.34 74.59 30.08
N ALA A 260 -18.46 74.25 31.01
CA ALA A 260 -18.70 73.23 31.99
C ALA A 260 -18.26 73.61 33.39
N SER A 261 -18.94 72.98 34.37
CA SER A 261 -18.55 73.12 35.77
C SER A 261 -18.31 71.72 36.36
N ILE A 262 -17.21 71.50 37.08
CA ILE A 262 -16.83 70.28 37.76
C ILE A 262 -16.61 70.65 39.24
N ASN A 263 -17.35 70.05 40.16
CA ASN A 263 -17.33 70.37 41.59
C ASN A 263 -17.48 71.84 41.90
N GLY A 264 -18.26 72.59 41.11
CA GLY A 264 -18.46 74.04 41.29
C GLY A 264 -17.36 74.89 40.68
N VAL A 265 -16.33 74.31 40.07
CA VAL A 265 -15.29 75.05 39.34
C VAL A 265 -15.71 75.13 37.88
N SER A 266 -15.82 76.38 37.35
CA SER A 266 -16.21 76.63 35.97
C SER A 266 -15.00 76.59 35.02
N SER A 267 -15.24 76.15 33.75
CA SER A 267 -14.24 76.22 32.68
C SER A 267 -13.85 77.66 32.36
N ILE A 268 -12.67 77.83 31.81
CA ILE A 268 -12.16 79.12 31.28
C ILE A 268 -12.61 79.20 29.82
N GLY A 269 -13.71 79.94 29.62
CA GLY A 269 -14.30 80.04 28.29
C GLY A 269 -15.15 78.82 27.84
N SER A 270 -15.66 78.96 26.65
CA SER A 270 -16.46 77.87 25.97
C SER A 270 -15.67 77.24 24.86
N ALA A 271 -16.05 76.03 24.56
CA ALA A 271 -15.53 75.29 23.43
C ALA A 271 -16.66 74.55 22.64
N THR A 272 -16.42 74.23 21.42
CA THR A 272 -17.36 73.50 20.59
C THR A 272 -17.22 71.95 20.81
N PHE A 273 -18.32 71.25 20.64
CA PHE A 273 -18.31 69.81 20.73
C PHE A 273 -17.56 69.18 19.57
N GLY A 274 -16.91 68.06 19.84
CA GLY A 274 -16.36 67.15 18.86
C GLY A 274 -17.06 65.80 18.90
N TYR A 275 -16.97 65.03 17.87
CA TYR A 275 -17.47 63.63 17.84
C TYR A 275 -16.62 62.72 18.75
N GLN A 276 -17.18 61.68 19.30
CA GLN A 276 -16.45 60.68 20.08
C GLN A 276 -15.39 59.98 19.20
N ALA A 277 -15.76 59.66 17.98
CA ALA A 277 -14.86 59.17 16.95
C ALA A 277 -15.32 59.68 15.57
N GLU A 278 -14.39 60.03 14.73
CA GLU A 278 -14.60 60.26 13.31
C GLU A 278 -13.50 59.52 12.57
N ARG A 279 -13.89 58.66 11.60
CA ARG A 279 -12.98 57.92 10.76
C ARG A 279 -13.33 58.12 9.31
N THR A 280 -12.33 58.49 8.53
CA THR A 280 -12.42 58.50 7.07
C THR A 280 -11.93 57.16 6.59
N LEU A 281 -12.81 56.41 5.94
CA LEU A 281 -12.51 55.10 5.37
C LEU A 281 -11.95 55.27 3.97
N THR A 282 -10.91 54.51 3.67
CA THR A 282 -10.24 54.54 2.38
C THR A 282 -10.31 53.17 1.71
N ALA A 283 -10.32 53.13 0.39
CA ALA A 283 -10.19 51.92 -0.39
C ALA A 283 -8.80 51.30 -0.16
N GLN A 284 -8.76 50.03 0.21
CA GLN A 284 -7.51 49.32 0.47
C GLN A 284 -6.84 48.81 -0.84
N ALA A 285 -7.60 48.73 -1.93
CA ALA A 285 -7.15 48.36 -3.27
C ALA A 285 -7.79 49.25 -4.33
N ALA A 286 -7.21 49.29 -5.51
CA ALA A 286 -7.84 49.88 -6.68
C ALA A 286 -8.88 48.88 -7.25
N GLY A 287 -9.97 49.45 -7.80
CA GLY A 287 -11.01 48.63 -8.39
C GLY A 287 -12.31 49.37 -8.62
N THR A 288 -13.31 48.68 -9.09
CA THR A 288 -14.69 49.20 -9.30
C THR A 288 -15.57 48.83 -8.11
N VAL A 289 -16.38 49.74 -7.64
CA VAL A 289 -17.38 49.51 -6.59
C VAL A 289 -18.49 48.62 -7.12
N THR A 290 -18.53 47.37 -6.66
CA THR A 290 -19.54 46.38 -7.08
C THR A 290 -20.81 46.44 -6.25
N SER A 291 -20.67 46.68 -4.95
CA SER A 291 -21.78 46.75 -4.00
C SER A 291 -21.52 47.78 -2.93
N ILE A 292 -22.59 48.44 -2.49
CA ILE A 292 -22.62 49.29 -1.32
C ILE A 292 -23.74 48.76 -0.42
N HIS A 293 -23.39 48.36 0.81
CA HIS A 293 -24.30 47.71 1.75
C HIS A 293 -24.94 48.66 2.76
N VAL A 294 -24.57 49.93 2.70
CA VAL A 294 -25.02 50.95 3.66
C VAL A 294 -25.53 52.21 2.97
N GLN A 295 -26.28 53.00 3.72
CA GLN A 295 -26.76 54.29 3.28
C GLN A 295 -26.26 55.38 4.23
N GLU A 296 -26.23 56.65 3.74
CA GLU A 296 -25.97 57.80 4.61
C GLU A 296 -27.01 57.88 5.72
N GLY A 297 -26.59 58.10 6.94
CA GLY A 297 -27.44 58.10 8.12
C GLY A 297 -27.67 56.74 8.77
N GLN A 298 -27.18 55.62 8.17
CA GLN A 298 -27.29 54.31 8.75
C GLN A 298 -26.25 54.06 9.84
N THR A 299 -26.68 53.45 10.93
CA THR A 299 -25.78 53.01 12.01
C THR A 299 -25.10 51.71 11.62
N VAL A 300 -23.81 51.61 11.85
CA VAL A 300 -22.95 50.46 11.57
C VAL A 300 -22.13 50.11 12.81
N ALA A 301 -21.83 48.83 12.96
CA ALA A 301 -20.90 48.31 13.96
C ALA A 301 -19.48 48.22 13.37
N LYS A 302 -18.49 48.22 14.23
CA LYS A 302 -17.11 47.95 13.84
C LYS A 302 -17.02 46.60 13.08
N ASP A 303 -16.20 46.57 12.04
CA ASP A 303 -15.96 45.44 11.13
C ASP A 303 -17.11 45.13 10.15
N ASP A 304 -18.27 45.85 10.19
CA ASP A 304 -19.32 45.74 9.17
C ASP A 304 -18.77 46.09 7.77
N ILE A 305 -19.14 45.27 6.76
CA ILE A 305 -18.79 45.53 5.36
C ILE A 305 -19.68 46.64 4.83
N LEU A 306 -19.06 47.69 4.33
CA LEU A 306 -19.75 48.86 3.78
C LEU A 306 -19.76 48.88 2.27
N ILE A 307 -18.63 48.55 1.66
CA ILE A 307 -18.41 48.61 0.21
C ILE A 307 -17.61 47.38 -0.21
N GLU A 308 -17.98 46.82 -1.36
CA GLU A 308 -17.22 45.79 -2.05
C GLU A 308 -16.56 46.33 -3.30
N LEU A 309 -15.31 45.96 -3.50
CA LEU A 309 -14.50 46.33 -4.65
C LEU A 309 -14.17 45.10 -5.49
N SER A 310 -14.12 45.28 -6.79
CA SER A 310 -13.61 44.25 -7.73
C SER A 310 -12.73 44.93 -8.75
N GLY A 311 -11.66 44.26 -9.15
CA GLY A 311 -10.72 44.73 -10.18
C GLY A 311 -9.82 43.59 -10.61
N ASP A 312 -9.27 43.70 -11.81
CA ASP A 312 -8.41 42.64 -12.37
C ASP A 312 -7.16 42.43 -11.50
N ASP A 313 -6.47 43.51 -11.10
CA ASP A 313 -5.27 43.44 -10.25
C ASP A 313 -5.59 42.82 -8.88
N LEU A 314 -6.77 43.13 -8.32
CA LEU A 314 -7.22 42.57 -7.04
C LEU A 314 -7.52 41.10 -7.18
N THR A 315 -8.21 40.72 -8.24
CA THR A 315 -8.52 39.30 -8.57
C THR A 315 -7.24 38.51 -8.76
N GLU A 316 -6.28 39.01 -9.54
CA GLU A 316 -4.98 38.38 -9.74
C GLU A 316 -4.21 38.23 -8.41
N SER A 317 -4.25 39.27 -7.56
CA SER A 317 -3.61 39.22 -6.25
C SER A 317 -4.24 38.18 -5.32
N ILE A 318 -5.57 38.06 -5.32
CA ILE A 318 -6.29 37.03 -4.56
C ILE A 318 -5.95 35.66 -5.10
N GLN A 319 -5.93 35.49 -6.42
CA GLN A 319 -5.57 34.23 -7.09
C GLN A 319 -4.15 33.80 -6.69
N SER A 320 -3.17 34.70 -6.82
CA SER A 320 -1.77 34.43 -6.47
C SER A 320 -1.60 34.06 -4.99
N ALA A 321 -2.31 34.77 -4.09
CA ALA A 321 -2.30 34.46 -2.67
C ALA A 321 -2.94 33.08 -2.38
N SER A 322 -4.04 32.75 -3.08
CA SER A 322 -4.70 31.44 -3.00
C SER A 322 -3.79 30.29 -3.47
N GLU A 323 -3.07 30.48 -4.58
CA GLU A 323 -2.10 29.52 -5.09
C GLU A 323 -0.93 29.30 -4.12
N THR A 324 -0.47 30.38 -3.49
CA THR A 324 0.57 30.32 -2.44
C THR A 324 0.09 29.54 -1.22
N LEU A 325 -1.13 29.82 -0.76
CA LEU A 325 -1.76 29.08 0.34
C LEU A 325 -1.89 27.59 -0.02
N ARG A 326 -2.43 27.31 -1.19
CA ARG A 326 -2.58 25.93 -1.68
C ARG A 326 -1.25 25.17 -1.74
N SER A 327 -0.18 25.85 -2.19
CA SER A 327 1.16 25.27 -2.20
C SER A 327 1.67 24.94 -0.79
N ALA A 328 1.41 25.82 0.17
CA ALA A 328 1.79 25.61 1.56
C ALA A 328 0.99 24.48 2.21
N GLU A 329 -0.33 24.37 1.91
CA GLU A 329 -1.18 23.26 2.36
C GLU A 329 -0.68 21.92 1.85
N ILE A 330 -0.37 21.83 0.54
CA ILE A 330 0.17 20.62 -0.07
C ILE A 330 1.51 20.22 0.56
N SER A 331 2.37 21.22 0.82
CA SER A 331 3.66 20.98 1.48
C SER A 331 3.49 20.43 2.89
N LEU A 332 2.56 21.00 3.66
CA LEU A 332 2.22 20.52 5.00
C LEU A 332 1.67 19.09 4.97
N GLN A 333 0.74 18.79 4.04
CA GLN A 333 0.17 17.47 3.87
C GLN A 333 1.25 16.41 3.55
N ASN A 334 2.14 16.71 2.61
CA ASN A 334 3.24 15.82 2.25
C ASN A 334 4.17 15.51 3.45
N LEU A 335 4.42 16.50 4.29
CA LEU A 335 5.21 16.30 5.51
C LEU A 335 4.44 15.53 6.57
N GLN A 336 3.13 15.72 6.67
CA GLN A 336 2.25 14.92 7.54
C GLN A 336 2.26 13.44 7.15
N ASP A 337 2.12 13.15 5.84
CA ASP A 337 2.20 11.80 5.31
C ASP A 337 3.59 11.19 5.53
N THR A 338 4.63 12.00 5.41
CA THR A 338 6.00 11.57 5.71
C THR A 338 6.18 11.26 7.19
N MET A 339 5.60 12.07 8.08
CA MET A 339 5.64 11.84 9.53
C MET A 339 4.97 10.51 9.92
N ALA A 340 3.88 10.13 9.26
CA ALA A 340 3.22 8.86 9.50
C ALA A 340 4.15 7.66 9.24
N ASN A 341 5.06 7.79 8.28
CA ASN A 341 6.02 6.73 7.91
C ASN A 341 7.12 6.48 8.96
N TYR A 342 7.27 7.36 9.97
CA TYR A 342 8.18 7.14 11.11
C TYR A 342 7.60 6.15 12.14
N THR A 343 6.31 5.85 12.05
CA THR A 343 5.67 4.77 12.80
C THR A 343 5.37 3.64 11.81
N VAL A 344 6.18 2.59 11.87
CA VAL A 344 6.03 1.43 10.98
C VAL A 344 5.06 0.45 11.61
N THR A 345 3.98 0.14 10.91
CA THR A 345 2.95 -0.80 11.37
C THR A 345 2.92 -2.07 10.51
N SER A 346 2.38 -3.14 11.07
CA SER A 346 2.18 -4.38 10.32
C SER A 346 1.07 -4.20 9.28
N PRO A 347 1.35 -4.49 7.99
CA PRO A 347 0.35 -4.41 6.93
C PRO A 347 -0.58 -5.63 6.86
N ILE A 348 -0.25 -6.70 7.58
CA ILE A 348 -1.03 -7.94 7.66
C ILE A 348 -1.00 -8.50 9.08
N SER A 349 -2.00 -9.28 9.44
CA SER A 349 -1.91 -10.15 10.62
C SER A 349 -1.02 -11.34 10.28
N GLY A 350 -0.10 -11.69 11.19
CA GLY A 350 0.83 -12.79 10.94
C GLY A 350 1.90 -12.95 12.00
N THR A 351 2.87 -13.82 11.70
CA THR A 351 3.99 -14.13 12.58
C THR A 351 5.27 -13.51 12.05
N ILE A 352 6.04 -12.87 12.92
CA ILE A 352 7.37 -12.37 12.59
C ILE A 352 8.32 -13.54 12.37
N ILE A 353 8.94 -13.59 11.21
CA ILE A 353 9.88 -14.66 10.85
C ILE A 353 11.32 -14.18 10.93
N GLU A 354 11.56 -12.92 10.59
CA GLU A 354 12.90 -12.34 10.55
C GLU A 354 12.84 -10.89 11.05
N LYS A 355 13.79 -10.52 11.91
CA LYS A 355 13.94 -9.18 12.48
C LYS A 355 15.32 -8.63 12.12
N ASP A 356 15.39 -7.91 10.99
CA ASP A 356 16.67 -7.38 10.47
C ASP A 356 17.14 -6.14 11.24
N ALA A 357 16.21 -5.22 11.54
CA ALA A 357 16.51 -3.97 12.20
C ALA A 357 16.40 -4.08 13.73
N LYS A 358 17.38 -3.52 14.46
CA LYS A 358 17.43 -3.49 15.91
C LYS A 358 17.33 -2.07 16.44
N VAL A 359 16.86 -1.94 17.67
CA VAL A 359 16.82 -0.66 18.38
C VAL A 359 18.23 -0.05 18.41
N GLY A 360 18.35 1.17 17.92
CA GLY A 360 19.61 1.90 17.81
C GLY A 360 20.23 1.92 16.41
N ASP A 361 19.77 1.06 15.50
CA ASP A 361 20.26 1.02 14.12
C ASP A 361 19.79 2.25 13.34
N ALA A 362 20.60 2.69 12.39
CA ALA A 362 20.23 3.69 11.40
C ALA A 362 19.76 2.99 10.13
N VAL A 363 18.53 3.25 9.73
CA VAL A 363 17.90 2.67 8.53
C VAL A 363 17.65 3.74 7.49
N LYS A 364 17.63 3.34 6.22
CA LYS A 364 17.33 4.19 5.07
C LYS A 364 16.03 3.77 4.40
N SER A 365 15.47 4.66 3.61
CA SER A 365 14.33 4.31 2.76
C SER A 365 14.70 3.13 1.85
N GLY A 366 13.86 2.07 1.89
CA GLY A 366 14.03 0.82 1.15
C GLY A 366 14.68 -0.32 1.93
N ASP A 367 15.30 -0.05 3.08
CA ASP A 367 15.91 -1.09 3.93
C ASP A 367 14.81 -2.00 4.49
N THR A 368 15.11 -3.30 4.52
CA THR A 368 14.23 -4.30 5.13
C THR A 368 14.33 -4.18 6.66
N LEU A 369 13.19 -4.15 7.33
CA LEU A 369 13.10 -4.06 8.77
C LEU A 369 12.75 -5.40 9.41
N CYS A 370 11.75 -6.09 8.85
CA CYS A 370 11.34 -7.44 9.27
C CYS A 370 10.55 -8.13 8.16
N VAL A 371 10.37 -9.44 8.31
CA VAL A 371 9.56 -10.28 7.44
C VAL A 371 8.42 -10.90 8.23
N ILE A 372 7.20 -10.81 7.72
CA ILE A 372 5.97 -11.32 8.33
C ILE A 372 5.37 -12.39 7.43
N TYR A 373 5.02 -13.52 7.99
CA TYR A 373 4.28 -14.59 7.33
C TYR A 373 2.86 -14.66 7.85
N ASP A 374 1.92 -14.70 6.92
CA ASP A 374 0.55 -15.12 7.21
C ASP A 374 0.52 -16.66 7.24
N LEU A 375 0.31 -17.21 8.42
CA LEU A 375 0.24 -18.66 8.67
C LEU A 375 -1.20 -19.14 8.89
N SER A 376 -2.21 -18.37 8.50
CA SER A 376 -3.63 -18.75 8.63
C SER A 376 -3.97 -20.02 7.84
N TYR A 377 -3.26 -20.27 6.76
CA TYR A 377 -3.20 -21.51 6.01
C TYR A 377 -1.84 -21.65 5.34
N LEU A 378 -1.52 -22.83 4.85
CA LEU A 378 -0.33 -23.05 4.04
C LEU A 378 -0.72 -23.37 2.60
N GLU A 379 0.13 -23.02 1.67
CA GLU A 379 0.02 -23.40 0.27
C GLU A 379 1.15 -24.33 -0.14
N MET A 380 0.83 -25.34 -0.92
CA MET A 380 1.79 -26.24 -1.54
C MET A 380 1.64 -26.13 -3.05
N VAL A 381 2.75 -26.05 -3.76
CA VAL A 381 2.74 -26.07 -5.22
C VAL A 381 3.42 -27.35 -5.68
N ILE A 382 2.68 -28.17 -6.40
CA ILE A 382 3.20 -29.36 -7.08
C ILE A 382 3.22 -29.14 -8.59
N ASN A 383 4.14 -29.80 -9.28
CA ASN A 383 4.24 -29.76 -10.74
C ASN A 383 3.65 -31.05 -11.30
N VAL A 384 2.59 -30.91 -12.08
CA VAL A 384 1.86 -32.02 -12.68
C VAL A 384 2.14 -32.12 -14.18
N ASP A 385 2.34 -33.31 -14.69
CA ASP A 385 2.62 -33.59 -16.10
C ASP A 385 1.45 -33.19 -17.02
N GLU A 386 1.76 -32.77 -18.25
CA GLU A 386 0.79 -32.40 -19.29
C GLU A 386 -0.27 -33.47 -19.55
N LEU A 387 0.11 -34.76 -19.49
CA LEU A 387 -0.80 -35.86 -19.74
C LEU A 387 -1.84 -36.04 -18.63
N GLN A 388 -1.54 -35.59 -17.41
CA GLN A 388 -2.37 -35.79 -16.22
C GLN A 388 -3.16 -34.54 -15.83
N ILE A 389 -2.71 -33.34 -16.26
CA ILE A 389 -3.32 -32.08 -15.83
C ILE A 389 -4.80 -31.95 -16.20
N SER A 390 -5.23 -32.58 -17.30
CA SER A 390 -6.62 -32.54 -17.78
C SER A 390 -7.60 -33.25 -16.84
N SER A 391 -7.12 -34.11 -15.96
CA SER A 391 -7.91 -34.84 -14.97
C SER A 391 -8.10 -34.09 -13.66
N LEU A 392 -7.40 -32.95 -13.48
CA LEU A 392 -7.46 -32.15 -12.26
C LEU A 392 -8.44 -31.02 -12.39
N THR A 393 -9.19 -30.80 -11.32
CA THR A 393 -10.13 -29.68 -11.19
C THR A 393 -9.98 -28.97 -9.86
N VAL A 394 -10.27 -27.66 -9.86
CA VAL A 394 -10.31 -26.86 -8.63
C VAL A 394 -11.41 -27.41 -7.71
N GLY A 395 -11.08 -27.53 -6.43
CA GLY A 395 -11.98 -28.08 -5.39
C GLY A 395 -11.73 -29.55 -5.06
N GLN A 396 -10.85 -30.25 -5.77
CA GLN A 396 -10.48 -31.62 -5.42
C GLN A 396 -9.77 -31.70 -4.08
N LYS A 397 -10.07 -32.74 -3.30
CA LYS A 397 -9.39 -33.03 -2.04
C LYS A 397 -8.06 -33.71 -2.31
N VAL A 398 -7.10 -33.38 -1.47
CA VAL A 398 -5.72 -33.84 -1.54
C VAL A 398 -5.34 -34.38 -0.17
N GLN A 399 -4.80 -35.61 -0.12
CA GLN A 399 -4.13 -36.07 1.08
C GLN A 399 -2.68 -35.59 1.07
N ILE A 400 -2.23 -35.07 2.20
CA ILE A 400 -0.90 -34.48 2.32
C ILE A 400 -0.19 -35.14 3.49
N THR A 401 1.02 -35.59 3.25
CA THR A 401 1.94 -36.11 4.27
C THR A 401 3.21 -35.27 4.26
N ALA A 402 3.67 -34.85 5.42
CA ALA A 402 4.90 -34.11 5.55
C ALA A 402 5.98 -34.99 6.18
N ASP A 403 7.16 -35.04 5.57
CA ASP A 403 8.27 -35.91 6.02
C ASP A 403 8.73 -35.56 7.46
N ALA A 404 8.56 -34.32 7.86
CA ALA A 404 8.92 -33.83 9.18
C ALA A 404 7.90 -34.13 10.29
N VAL A 405 6.67 -34.50 9.93
CA VAL A 405 5.58 -34.80 10.87
C VAL A 405 5.08 -36.20 10.59
N GLN A 406 5.69 -37.17 11.27
CA GLN A 406 5.32 -38.57 11.09
C GLN A 406 3.95 -38.86 11.71
N ASP A 407 3.22 -39.82 11.15
CA ASP A 407 1.93 -40.33 11.62
C ASP A 407 0.74 -39.32 11.60
N LYS A 408 0.87 -38.20 10.87
CA LYS A 408 -0.25 -37.28 10.67
C LYS A 408 -0.50 -37.03 9.18
N ASN A 409 -1.74 -37.21 8.78
CA ASN A 409 -2.23 -36.92 7.44
C ASN A 409 -3.03 -35.62 7.51
N TYR A 410 -2.78 -34.72 6.56
CA TYR A 410 -3.50 -33.47 6.40
C TYR A 410 -4.38 -33.53 5.16
N VAL A 411 -5.44 -32.75 5.16
CA VAL A 411 -6.33 -32.61 4.02
C VAL A 411 -6.15 -31.23 3.40
N GLY A 412 -5.75 -31.24 2.14
CA GLY A 412 -5.69 -30.02 1.32
C GLY A 412 -6.80 -29.97 0.29
N THR A 413 -6.91 -28.83 -0.37
CA THR A 413 -7.85 -28.63 -1.48
C THR A 413 -7.12 -27.96 -2.63
N VAL A 414 -7.31 -28.43 -3.85
CA VAL A 414 -6.80 -27.77 -5.06
C VAL A 414 -7.50 -26.43 -5.23
N THR A 415 -6.76 -25.35 -5.13
CA THR A 415 -7.28 -23.97 -5.29
C THR A 415 -7.02 -23.41 -6.67
N ARG A 416 -5.93 -23.84 -7.31
CA ARG A 416 -5.55 -23.31 -8.62
C ARG A 416 -4.81 -24.37 -9.45
N VAL A 417 -5.24 -24.52 -10.69
CA VAL A 417 -4.54 -25.26 -11.76
C VAL A 417 -4.03 -24.23 -12.75
N SER A 418 -2.71 -24.13 -12.93
CA SER A 418 -2.11 -23.14 -13.83
C SER A 418 -2.43 -23.45 -15.29
N MET A 419 -2.79 -22.43 -16.05
CA MET A 419 -2.92 -22.53 -17.52
C MET A 419 -1.57 -22.40 -18.24
N LYS A 420 -0.52 -21.99 -17.51
CA LYS A 420 0.82 -21.82 -18.06
C LYS A 420 1.70 -22.97 -17.62
N GLY A 421 2.06 -23.83 -18.56
CA GLY A 421 3.05 -24.87 -18.36
C GLY A 421 4.48 -24.33 -18.41
N THR A 422 5.38 -25.06 -17.80
CA THR A 422 6.83 -24.86 -17.86
C THR A 422 7.46 -26.09 -18.49
N SER A 423 8.18 -25.92 -19.59
CA SER A 423 8.89 -27.03 -20.25
C SER A 423 10.35 -27.02 -19.83
N ASN A 424 10.81 -28.16 -19.35
CA ASN A 424 12.21 -28.39 -18.99
C ASN A 424 12.65 -29.75 -19.52
N GLY A 425 13.69 -29.78 -20.35
CA GLY A 425 14.26 -31.02 -20.86
C GLY A 425 13.31 -31.86 -21.70
N GLY A 426 12.27 -31.29 -22.32
CA GLY A 426 11.29 -32.01 -23.17
C GLY A 426 10.02 -32.46 -22.43
N THR A 427 9.96 -32.29 -21.12
CA THR A 427 8.76 -32.54 -20.30
C THR A 427 8.08 -31.23 -19.95
N THR A 428 6.77 -31.13 -20.20
CA THR A 428 5.95 -29.97 -19.83
C THR A 428 5.18 -30.26 -18.56
N THR A 429 5.35 -29.40 -17.55
CA THR A 429 4.61 -29.52 -16.29
C THR A 429 3.80 -28.26 -16.02
N TYR A 430 2.71 -28.42 -15.30
CA TYR A 430 1.80 -27.35 -14.89
C TYR A 430 1.77 -27.24 -13.36
N PRO A 431 2.04 -26.07 -12.79
CA PRO A 431 1.94 -25.86 -11.35
C PRO A 431 0.48 -25.94 -10.89
N VAL A 432 0.24 -26.75 -9.86
CA VAL A 432 -1.03 -26.90 -9.16
C VAL A 432 -0.85 -26.44 -7.74
N THR A 433 -1.67 -25.46 -7.30
CA THR A 433 -1.64 -24.93 -5.94
C THR A 433 -2.68 -25.64 -5.09
N ILE A 434 -2.25 -26.12 -3.94
CA ILE A 434 -3.06 -26.85 -2.96
C ILE A 434 -3.03 -26.02 -1.67
N ARG A 435 -4.19 -25.71 -1.11
CA ARG A 435 -4.36 -25.02 0.16
C ARG A 435 -4.57 -26.04 1.26
N ILE A 436 -3.92 -25.77 2.41
CA ILE A 436 -3.94 -26.61 3.61
C ILE A 436 -4.40 -25.74 4.76
N ASP A 437 -5.63 -25.95 5.25
CA ASP A 437 -6.21 -25.14 6.32
C ASP A 437 -5.77 -25.62 7.71
N GLU A 438 -5.50 -26.92 7.89
CA GLU A 438 -4.98 -27.47 9.13
C GLU A 438 -3.46 -27.42 9.12
N THR A 439 -2.87 -26.47 9.85
CA THR A 439 -1.43 -26.21 9.81
C THR A 439 -0.67 -26.69 11.05
N ASP A 440 -1.36 -27.35 12.01
CA ASP A 440 -0.75 -27.78 13.28
C ASP A 440 0.43 -28.74 13.06
N GLY A 441 1.60 -28.32 13.50
CA GLY A 441 2.86 -29.05 13.31
C GLY A 441 3.57 -28.78 11.98
N LEU A 442 2.91 -28.17 10.99
CA LEU A 442 3.49 -27.79 9.72
C LEU A 442 4.17 -26.43 9.82
N ARG A 443 5.26 -26.26 9.07
CA ARG A 443 5.96 -24.98 8.96
C ARG A 443 6.29 -24.67 7.50
N PRO A 444 6.29 -23.41 7.08
CA PRO A 444 6.81 -23.01 5.79
C PRO A 444 8.23 -23.54 5.57
N GLY A 445 8.52 -23.96 4.34
CA GLY A 445 9.81 -24.53 3.97
C GLY A 445 9.90 -26.06 4.16
N MET A 446 8.93 -26.71 4.82
CA MET A 446 8.90 -28.17 4.89
C MET A 446 8.53 -28.77 3.53
N ASN A 447 9.13 -29.93 3.22
CA ASN A 447 8.70 -30.73 2.09
C ASN A 447 7.51 -31.60 2.47
N ALA A 448 6.59 -31.74 1.55
CA ALA A 448 5.40 -32.56 1.71
C ALA A 448 5.09 -33.33 0.41
N ASN A 449 4.41 -34.45 0.56
CA ASN A 449 3.87 -35.25 -0.52
C ASN A 449 2.37 -35.03 -0.59
N ALA A 450 1.85 -34.83 -1.79
CA ALA A 450 0.42 -34.65 -2.04
C ALA A 450 -0.08 -35.84 -2.89
N GLU A 451 -1.19 -36.44 -2.48
CA GLU A 451 -1.93 -37.40 -3.25
C GLU A 451 -3.31 -36.86 -3.59
N ILE A 452 -3.55 -36.64 -4.87
CA ILE A 452 -4.81 -36.12 -5.38
C ILE A 452 -5.64 -37.28 -5.92
N VAL A 453 -6.82 -37.49 -5.38
CA VAL A 453 -7.76 -38.48 -5.91
C VAL A 453 -8.38 -37.90 -7.19
N VAL A 454 -8.00 -38.52 -8.33
CA VAL A 454 -8.47 -38.11 -9.66
C VAL A 454 -9.80 -38.77 -10.01
N ALA A 455 -9.92 -40.04 -9.69
CA ALA A 455 -11.13 -40.83 -9.89
C ALA A 455 -11.24 -41.89 -8.80
N GLU A 456 -12.44 -42.17 -8.34
CA GLU A 456 -12.73 -43.15 -7.32
C GLU A 456 -13.95 -43.98 -7.73
N ALA A 457 -13.89 -45.27 -7.49
CA ALA A 457 -15.02 -46.20 -7.66
C ALA A 457 -15.12 -47.11 -6.44
N ALA A 458 -16.11 -46.86 -5.59
CA ALA A 458 -16.38 -47.68 -4.41
C ALA A 458 -17.17 -48.91 -4.79
N ASN A 459 -16.85 -50.04 -4.14
CA ASN A 459 -17.50 -51.35 -4.37
C ASN A 459 -17.50 -51.76 -5.86
N ALA A 460 -16.40 -51.51 -6.55
CA ALA A 460 -16.25 -51.81 -7.97
C ALA A 460 -15.80 -53.25 -8.19
N LEU A 461 -16.38 -53.95 -9.18
CA LEU A 461 -15.87 -55.22 -9.64
C LEU A 461 -14.54 -54.98 -10.35
N THR A 462 -13.47 -55.61 -9.90
CA THR A 462 -12.11 -55.36 -10.37
C THR A 462 -11.41 -56.62 -10.84
N VAL A 463 -10.47 -56.41 -11.74
CA VAL A 463 -9.54 -57.44 -12.20
C VAL A 463 -8.11 -56.91 -12.15
N PRO A 464 -7.09 -57.76 -11.98
CA PRO A 464 -5.70 -57.31 -12.10
C PRO A 464 -5.45 -56.63 -13.45
N ASN A 465 -4.65 -55.58 -13.48
CA ASN A 465 -4.33 -54.81 -14.70
C ASN A 465 -3.77 -55.72 -15.81
N ALA A 466 -2.99 -56.75 -15.42
CA ALA A 466 -2.44 -57.76 -16.32
C ALA A 466 -3.51 -58.65 -17.01
N ALA A 467 -4.74 -58.65 -16.50
CA ALA A 467 -5.82 -59.43 -17.09
C ALA A 467 -6.51 -58.75 -18.27
N ILE A 468 -6.27 -57.44 -18.46
CA ILE A 468 -6.87 -56.65 -19.53
C ILE A 468 -5.99 -56.74 -20.77
N VAL A 469 -6.50 -57.39 -21.79
CA VAL A 469 -5.82 -57.55 -23.09
C VAL A 469 -6.14 -56.33 -23.97
N ARG A 470 -5.16 -55.98 -24.82
CA ARG A 470 -5.28 -54.84 -25.76
C ARG A 470 -6.55 -54.95 -26.59
N GLY A 471 -7.34 -53.86 -26.61
CA GLY A 471 -8.64 -53.77 -27.26
C GLY A 471 -9.84 -53.93 -26.31
N GLY A 472 -9.60 -54.00 -24.98
CA GLY A 472 -10.67 -54.07 -23.98
C GLY A 472 -11.28 -55.45 -23.84
N TYR A 473 -10.44 -56.48 -23.85
CA TYR A 473 -10.83 -57.88 -23.68
C TYR A 473 -10.25 -58.45 -22.39
N VAL A 474 -10.96 -59.44 -21.80
CA VAL A 474 -10.48 -60.26 -20.70
C VAL A 474 -10.64 -61.73 -21.11
N LEU A 475 -9.64 -62.55 -20.80
CA LEU A 475 -9.74 -63.99 -20.95
C LEU A 475 -10.58 -64.53 -19.81
N VAL A 476 -11.64 -65.26 -20.13
CA VAL A 476 -12.53 -65.94 -19.18
C VAL A 476 -12.52 -67.42 -19.47
N THR A 477 -12.54 -68.28 -18.43
CA THR A 477 -12.63 -69.71 -18.63
C THR A 477 -13.96 -70.08 -19.29
N GLN A 478 -13.98 -71.17 -20.10
CA GLN A 478 -15.19 -71.59 -20.81
C GLN A 478 -16.34 -72.00 -19.88
N ASP A 479 -16.05 -72.34 -18.63
CA ASP A 479 -17.04 -72.71 -17.61
C ASP A 479 -17.59 -71.48 -16.85
N SER A 480 -17.07 -70.26 -17.08
CA SER A 480 -17.49 -69.07 -16.43
C SER A 480 -18.86 -68.58 -16.93
N PRO A 481 -19.66 -67.95 -16.05
CA PRO A 481 -20.98 -67.43 -16.41
C PRO A 481 -20.96 -66.40 -17.59
N SER A 482 -19.89 -65.61 -17.73
CA SER A 482 -19.75 -64.68 -18.83
C SER A 482 -19.18 -65.26 -20.12
N ALA A 483 -18.80 -66.49 -20.16
CA ALA A 483 -18.32 -67.15 -21.37
C ALA A 483 -19.35 -67.13 -22.55
N SER A 484 -20.63 -67.05 -22.23
CA SER A 484 -21.70 -66.89 -23.23
C SER A 484 -21.64 -65.51 -24.00
N LYS A 485 -20.87 -64.56 -23.54
CA LYS A 485 -20.63 -63.24 -24.16
C LYS A 485 -19.32 -63.19 -24.95
N ALA A 486 -18.72 -64.37 -25.22
CA ALA A 486 -17.46 -64.47 -25.93
C ALA A 486 -17.50 -63.84 -27.32
N ASP A 487 -16.42 -63.19 -27.70
CA ASP A 487 -16.22 -62.70 -29.06
C ASP A 487 -15.72 -63.84 -29.95
N ALA A 488 -16.60 -64.37 -30.77
CA ALA A 488 -16.31 -65.50 -31.66
C ALA A 488 -15.29 -65.17 -32.78
N THR A 489 -14.91 -63.91 -32.91
CA THR A 489 -13.95 -63.47 -33.92
C THR A 489 -12.49 -63.52 -33.43
N MET A 490 -12.27 -63.74 -32.13
CA MET A 490 -10.96 -63.81 -31.49
C MET A 490 -10.59 -65.26 -31.19
N GLU A 491 -9.40 -65.70 -31.61
CA GLU A 491 -8.85 -67.02 -31.30
C GLU A 491 -8.22 -66.96 -29.91
N ALA A 492 -8.81 -67.65 -28.94
CA ALA A 492 -8.37 -67.71 -27.56
C ALA A 492 -7.51 -68.92 -27.24
N PRO A 493 -6.66 -68.89 -26.22
CA PRO A 493 -5.93 -70.07 -25.72
C PRO A 493 -6.87 -71.20 -25.29
N GLU A 494 -6.36 -72.44 -25.30
CA GLU A 494 -7.14 -73.61 -24.95
C GLU A 494 -7.71 -73.46 -23.51
N GLY A 495 -9.03 -73.66 -23.38
CA GLY A 495 -9.74 -73.52 -22.10
C GLY A 495 -10.29 -72.10 -21.79
N PHE A 496 -9.98 -71.12 -22.61
CA PHE A 496 -10.42 -69.73 -22.42
C PHE A 496 -11.22 -69.20 -23.61
N VAL A 497 -11.92 -68.09 -23.36
CA VAL A 497 -12.60 -67.28 -24.37
C VAL A 497 -12.38 -65.81 -24.10
N TYR A 498 -12.30 -64.95 -25.12
CA TYR A 498 -12.24 -63.51 -24.99
C TYR A 498 -13.63 -62.93 -24.79
N VAL A 499 -13.79 -62.11 -23.73
CA VAL A 499 -15.00 -61.37 -23.47
C VAL A 499 -14.67 -59.88 -23.53
N THR A 500 -15.42 -59.14 -24.32
CA THR A 500 -15.29 -57.66 -24.38
C THR A 500 -15.74 -57.06 -23.07
N VAL A 501 -14.90 -56.20 -22.48
CA VAL A 501 -15.19 -55.52 -21.25
C VAL A 501 -15.14 -54.02 -21.46
N LYS A 502 -15.95 -53.29 -20.66
CA LYS A 502 -15.83 -51.86 -20.51
C LYS A 502 -15.15 -51.61 -19.19
N THR A 503 -13.97 -51.01 -19.25
CA THR A 503 -13.19 -50.63 -18.08
C THR A 503 -13.63 -49.28 -17.51
N GLY A 504 -13.40 -49.04 -16.24
CA GLY A 504 -13.64 -47.80 -15.52
C GLY A 504 -12.35 -47.26 -14.91
N VAL A 505 -12.39 -46.95 -13.61
CA VAL A 505 -11.23 -46.47 -12.84
C VAL A 505 -10.19 -47.58 -12.70
N SER A 506 -8.91 -47.23 -12.80
CA SER A 506 -7.79 -48.14 -12.53
C SER A 506 -6.80 -47.52 -11.57
N ASP A 507 -6.25 -48.35 -10.68
CA ASP A 507 -5.08 -48.05 -9.87
C ASP A 507 -3.83 -48.78 -10.42
N ASP A 508 -2.76 -48.81 -9.66
CA ASP A 508 -1.50 -49.48 -10.08
C ASP A 508 -1.65 -50.97 -10.28
N ASP A 509 -2.56 -51.66 -9.57
CA ASP A 509 -2.68 -53.09 -9.54
C ASP A 509 -3.97 -53.61 -10.21
N TYR A 510 -5.07 -52.87 -10.13
CA TYR A 510 -6.40 -53.31 -10.52
C TYR A 510 -7.14 -52.29 -11.37
N THR A 511 -7.98 -52.80 -12.26
CA THR A 511 -8.91 -52.01 -13.08
C THR A 511 -10.36 -52.40 -12.80
N GLN A 512 -11.22 -51.39 -12.62
CA GLN A 512 -12.66 -51.57 -12.55
C GLN A 512 -13.22 -52.07 -13.86
N ILE A 513 -14.11 -53.04 -13.77
CA ILE A 513 -14.93 -53.50 -14.89
C ILE A 513 -16.37 -52.99 -14.71
N VAL A 514 -16.79 -52.13 -15.61
CA VAL A 514 -18.14 -51.55 -15.60
C VAL A 514 -19.15 -52.49 -16.22
N SER A 515 -18.72 -53.27 -17.21
CA SER A 515 -19.57 -54.30 -17.87
C SER A 515 -18.73 -55.28 -18.65
N GLY A 516 -19.28 -56.48 -18.93
CA GLY A 516 -18.65 -57.56 -19.70
C GLY A 516 -18.60 -58.84 -18.88
N ILE A 517 -17.91 -58.83 -17.78
CA ILE A 517 -17.79 -59.96 -16.83
C ILE A 517 -18.59 -59.67 -15.55
N GLN A 518 -18.73 -60.67 -14.70
CA GLN A 518 -19.47 -60.59 -13.44
C GLN A 518 -18.76 -61.33 -12.31
N GLU A 519 -19.21 -61.12 -11.11
CA GLU A 519 -18.74 -61.84 -9.93
C GLU A 519 -19.00 -63.34 -10.12
N GLY A 520 -18.00 -64.15 -9.82
CA GLY A 520 -18.05 -65.64 -10.03
C GLY A 520 -17.47 -66.08 -11.36
N ASP A 521 -17.04 -65.21 -12.25
CA ASP A 521 -16.21 -65.57 -13.39
C ASP A 521 -14.79 -65.99 -12.92
N THR A 522 -14.11 -66.84 -13.70
CA THR A 522 -12.68 -67.12 -13.54
C THR A 522 -11.97 -66.56 -14.75
N ILE A 523 -11.02 -65.61 -14.50
CA ILE A 523 -10.25 -64.91 -15.53
C ILE A 523 -8.84 -65.50 -15.62
N GLY A 524 -8.31 -65.58 -16.83
CA GLY A 524 -6.92 -66.01 -17.10
C GLY A 524 -6.07 -64.76 -17.45
N TYR A 525 -4.87 -64.68 -16.90
CA TYR A 525 -3.93 -63.64 -17.27
C TYR A 525 -2.47 -64.08 -17.22
N ASP A 526 -1.65 -63.49 -18.06
CA ASP A 526 -0.20 -63.67 -18.03
C ASP A 526 0.44 -62.62 -17.18
N PRO A 527 1.02 -62.95 -16.00
CA PRO A 527 1.64 -61.94 -15.11
C PRO A 527 2.84 -61.23 -15.73
N ASN A 528 3.41 -61.76 -16.82
CA ASN A 528 4.54 -61.18 -17.53
C ASN A 528 4.12 -60.25 -18.67
N SER A 529 2.83 -60.19 -19.00
CA SER A 529 2.33 -59.36 -20.11
C SER A 529 2.44 -57.85 -19.86
N VAL A 530 2.61 -57.41 -18.61
CA VAL A 530 2.72 -55.99 -18.23
C VAL A 530 4.14 -55.44 -18.41
N SER A 531 5.14 -56.32 -18.61
CA SER A 531 6.56 -55.91 -18.70
C SER A 531 7.06 -55.64 -20.12
N SER A 532 6.21 -55.67 -21.17
CA SER A 532 6.64 -55.57 -22.57
C SER A 532 6.23 -54.26 -23.28
N ASP A 533 5.95 -53.17 -22.59
CA ASP A 533 5.94 -51.85 -23.19
C ASP A 533 7.37 -51.25 -23.28
N SER A 534 8.36 -52.08 -23.68
CA SER A 534 9.64 -51.57 -24.14
C SER A 534 9.59 -51.45 -25.67
N TYR A 535 9.52 -50.23 -26.12
CA TYR A 535 9.94 -49.68 -27.41
C TYR A 535 10.48 -50.75 -28.41
N TYR A 536 9.66 -51.15 -29.36
CA TYR A 536 10.17 -51.53 -30.66
C TYR A 536 10.32 -50.25 -31.48
N ASP A 537 11.55 -49.71 -31.46
CA ASP A 537 12.07 -48.83 -32.49
C ASP A 537 12.15 -49.69 -33.78
N ASP A 538 11.13 -49.59 -34.61
CA ASP A 538 11.19 -50.14 -35.99
C ASP A 538 12.05 -49.20 -36.82
N GLY A 539 13.35 -49.50 -36.80
CA GLY A 539 14.32 -48.90 -37.68
C GLY A 539 14.08 -49.21 -39.14
N SER A 540 13.02 -48.73 -39.76
CA SER A 540 12.93 -48.63 -41.22
C SER A 540 13.26 -47.20 -41.65
N GLY A 541 14.58 -47.01 -41.90
CA GLY A 541 15.06 -45.89 -42.63
C GLY A 541 14.40 -45.79 -44.01
N MET A 542 13.81 -44.64 -44.29
CA MET A 542 13.58 -44.20 -45.66
C MET A 542 13.99 -42.72 -45.78
N MET A 543 15.23 -42.55 -46.21
CA MET A 543 15.63 -41.31 -46.89
C MET A 543 14.76 -41.15 -48.12
N ILE A 544 14.10 -39.99 -48.28
CA ILE A 544 13.87 -39.38 -49.58
C ILE A 544 13.71 -37.85 -49.37
N PHE A 545 14.67 -37.11 -49.96
CA PHE A 545 14.73 -35.72 -50.42
C PHE A 545 14.31 -34.56 -49.50
#